data_94139c6ae1a4d6a498261d5f8be6af39
#
_entry.id   94139c6ae1a4d6a498261d5f8be6af39
#
_cell.length_a   1.000
_cell.length_b   1.000
_cell.length_c   1.000
_cell.angle_alpha   90.00
_cell.angle_beta   90.00
_cell.angle_gamma   90.00
#
_symmetry.space_group_name_H-M   'P 1'
#
loop_
_entity.id
_entity.type
_entity.pdbx_description
1 polymer ?
#
loop_
_entity_poly.entity_id
_entity_poly.type
_entity_poly.pdbx_seq_one_letter_code
_entity_poly.pdbx_strand_id
1 'polypeptide(L)'
;MADCKKNKINVLNPDINESEAFFSVNKNGDVRFGLGGIKGFGDNIVKAIVNERNQNGLFQDIFDFVERMSGTVNRKAFESLLHSGAFDSFGICRKQFNLPSKSGEPFLETILRYGELVRRDQMRETASLFGEVEEMKPERPEIPPMEGEEDILEKLMYEKELVGMYLSSHPLDRYEFELKNFTTCPVSEVNSLVAECEKKRSGQKVNIAGFITATQTLTTKTGKPWSKTLIEDASGNYELALFGKDHENFMKYLNLHSAIFIEGEIGEKYFVKQEERDQKKVIPYGFKVKNVMLLGNVTESFVKGFSISISTPMLNDEFRKNLVKMIKSNKGNVPLTMYLYEPEKKWKIEFLSRKFQVAVTAPFIEELERMKIQYSVIKK
;
A
#
# COMPACT_ATOMS: atom_id res chain seq x y z
N MET A 1 11.95 7.85 -1.72
CA MET A 1 10.52 8.12 -1.41
C MET A 1 10.33 9.13 -0.29
N ALA A 2 10.85 8.93 0.94
CA ALA A 2 10.65 9.87 2.06
C ALA A 2 11.09 11.30 1.74
N ASP A 3 12.25 11.47 1.13
CA ASP A 3 12.75 12.80 0.73
C ASP A 3 11.91 13.45 -0.39
N CYS A 4 11.41 12.66 -1.34
CA CYS A 4 10.50 13.15 -2.37
C CYS A 4 9.19 13.66 -1.75
N LYS A 5 8.57 12.87 -0.87
CA LYS A 5 7.36 13.28 -0.12
C LYS A 5 7.61 14.56 0.69
N LYS A 6 8.76 14.65 1.40
CA LYS A 6 9.13 15.84 2.18
C LYS A 6 9.26 17.09 1.31
N ASN A 7 9.77 16.94 0.10
CA ASN A 7 9.94 18.03 -0.87
C ASN A 7 8.72 18.20 -1.80
N LYS A 8 7.62 17.50 -1.56
CA LYS A 8 6.39 17.52 -2.38
C LYS A 8 6.65 17.16 -3.85
N ILE A 9 7.60 16.25 -4.10
CA ILE A 9 7.90 15.70 -5.41
C ILE A 9 7.19 14.36 -5.52
N ASN A 10 6.31 14.19 -6.52
CA ASN A 10 5.67 12.93 -6.79
C ASN A 10 6.64 11.97 -7.49
N VAL A 11 6.57 10.70 -7.15
CA VAL A 11 7.25 9.63 -7.88
C VAL A 11 6.17 8.83 -8.58
N LEU A 12 6.15 8.90 -9.90
CA LEU A 12 5.13 8.32 -10.77
C LEU A 12 5.51 6.89 -11.17
N ASN A 13 4.52 6.03 -11.33
CA ASN A 13 4.68 4.66 -11.79
C ASN A 13 5.41 4.60 -13.14
N PRO A 14 6.05 3.47 -13.51
CA PRO A 14 6.47 3.25 -14.88
C PRO A 14 5.30 3.48 -15.84
N ASP A 15 5.58 4.01 -17.02
CA ASP A 15 4.62 4.19 -18.10
C ASP A 15 5.29 3.88 -19.42
N ILE A 16 4.62 3.08 -20.25
CA ILE A 16 5.18 2.60 -21.51
C ILE A 16 5.49 3.73 -22.49
N ASN A 17 4.72 4.81 -22.41
CA ASN A 17 4.82 5.96 -23.30
C ASN A 17 5.70 7.10 -22.76
N GLU A 18 5.86 7.18 -21.41
CA GLU A 18 6.60 8.28 -20.79
C GLU A 18 7.94 7.88 -20.20
N SER A 19 8.08 6.63 -19.72
CA SER A 19 9.29 6.21 -19.02
C SER A 19 10.47 6.03 -19.96
N GLU A 20 11.61 6.57 -19.58
CA GLU A 20 12.91 6.30 -20.18
C GLU A 20 13.54 5.03 -19.56
N ALA A 21 14.75 4.68 -20.00
CA ALA A 21 15.50 3.56 -19.41
C ALA A 21 15.81 3.80 -17.93
N PHE A 22 16.14 5.05 -17.56
CA PHE A 22 16.42 5.49 -16.20
C PHE A 22 15.32 6.42 -15.69
N PHE A 23 15.38 6.74 -14.40
CA PHE A 23 14.52 7.76 -13.82
C PHE A 23 14.66 9.06 -14.60
N SER A 24 13.55 9.71 -14.86
CA SER A 24 13.50 10.99 -15.55
C SER A 24 12.59 11.96 -14.81
N VAL A 25 12.76 13.25 -15.07
CA VAL A 25 11.89 14.30 -14.52
C VAL A 25 10.95 14.74 -15.63
N ASN A 26 9.64 14.67 -15.37
CA ASN A 26 8.65 15.14 -16.33
C ASN A 26 8.53 16.67 -16.36
N LYS A 27 7.71 17.20 -17.27
CA LYS A 27 7.51 18.66 -17.43
C LYS A 27 6.90 19.32 -16.19
N ASN A 28 6.26 18.56 -15.31
CA ASN A 28 5.64 19.06 -14.09
C ASN A 28 6.60 19.06 -12.89
N GLY A 29 7.83 18.53 -13.06
CA GLY A 29 8.80 18.40 -11.98
C GLY A 29 8.67 17.10 -11.17
N ASP A 30 7.78 16.17 -11.57
CA ASP A 30 7.65 14.87 -10.93
C ASP A 30 8.69 13.88 -11.47
N VAL A 31 9.10 12.93 -10.63
CA VAL A 31 10.02 11.87 -11.01
C VAL A 31 9.25 10.70 -11.62
N ARG A 32 9.53 10.35 -12.87
CA ARG A 32 9.00 9.16 -13.53
C ARG A 32 9.94 7.98 -13.32
N PHE A 33 9.40 6.84 -12.89
CA PHE A 33 10.17 5.61 -12.72
C PHE A 33 10.61 5.06 -14.08
N GLY A 34 11.91 4.72 -14.22
CA GLY A 34 12.48 4.20 -15.46
C GLY A 34 12.15 2.72 -15.71
N LEU A 35 11.95 2.33 -16.98
CA LEU A 35 11.65 0.93 -17.33
C LEU A 35 12.78 -0.03 -16.91
N GLY A 36 14.04 0.40 -16.94
CA GLY A 36 15.18 -0.41 -16.53
C GLY A 36 15.26 -0.69 -15.03
N GLY A 37 14.46 0.00 -14.21
CA GLY A 37 14.32 -0.27 -12.78
C GLY A 37 13.36 -1.42 -12.47
N ILE A 38 12.61 -1.94 -13.45
CA ILE A 38 11.66 -3.04 -13.27
C ILE A 38 12.44 -4.37 -13.23
N LYS A 39 12.26 -5.16 -12.18
CA LYS A 39 12.92 -6.48 -12.04
C LYS A 39 12.50 -7.43 -13.15
N GLY A 40 13.48 -8.18 -13.65
CA GLY A 40 13.25 -9.16 -14.72
C GLY A 40 13.17 -8.54 -16.11
N PHE A 41 13.41 -7.25 -16.24
CA PHE A 41 13.40 -6.51 -17.49
C PHE A 41 14.83 -6.31 -17.99
N GLY A 42 15.17 -6.89 -19.12
CA GLY A 42 16.53 -6.79 -19.69
C GLY A 42 16.73 -5.45 -20.44
N ASP A 43 17.94 -4.89 -20.36
CA ASP A 43 18.30 -3.62 -21.02
C ASP A 43 17.96 -3.58 -22.51
N ASN A 44 18.06 -4.70 -23.21
CA ASN A 44 17.75 -4.78 -24.64
C ASN A 44 16.26 -4.57 -24.92
N ILE A 45 15.38 -5.09 -24.05
CA ILE A 45 13.92 -4.88 -24.19
C ILE A 45 13.59 -3.42 -23.92
N VAL A 46 14.18 -2.82 -22.88
CA VAL A 46 13.99 -1.40 -22.57
C VAL A 46 14.39 -0.52 -23.75
N LYS A 47 15.58 -0.75 -24.30
CA LYS A 47 16.06 0.00 -25.48
C LYS A 47 15.16 -0.18 -26.69
N ALA A 48 14.67 -1.41 -26.93
CA ALA A 48 13.77 -1.67 -28.04
C ALA A 48 12.45 -0.92 -27.90
N ILE A 49 11.84 -0.90 -26.70
CA ILE A 49 10.59 -0.15 -26.46
C ILE A 49 10.79 1.35 -26.64
N VAL A 50 11.85 1.91 -26.04
CA VAL A 50 12.12 3.35 -26.13
C VAL A 50 12.43 3.76 -27.59
N ASN A 51 13.22 2.96 -28.31
CA ASN A 51 13.54 3.21 -29.71
C ASN A 51 12.29 3.11 -30.61
N GLU A 52 11.47 2.08 -30.43
CA GLU A 52 10.24 1.89 -31.17
C GLU A 52 9.29 3.09 -31.01
N ARG A 53 9.07 3.50 -29.76
CA ARG A 53 8.26 4.69 -29.44
C ARG A 53 8.81 5.97 -30.07
N ASN A 54 10.12 6.16 -30.04
CA ASN A 54 10.77 7.37 -30.57
C ASN A 54 10.75 7.42 -32.11
N GLN A 55 10.78 6.26 -32.78
CA GLN A 55 10.80 6.18 -34.23
C GLN A 55 9.40 6.20 -34.83
N ASN A 56 8.47 5.46 -34.23
CA ASN A 56 7.15 5.18 -34.80
C ASN A 56 5.99 5.82 -34.01
N GLY A 57 6.31 6.66 -33.00
CA GLY A 57 5.33 7.35 -32.16
C GLY A 57 4.85 6.55 -30.97
N LEU A 58 4.09 7.20 -30.11
CA LEU A 58 3.55 6.60 -28.88
C LEU A 58 2.67 5.40 -29.19
N PHE A 59 2.65 4.42 -28.29
CA PHE A 59 1.72 3.30 -28.34
C PHE A 59 0.30 3.81 -28.04
N GLN A 60 -0.63 3.53 -28.94
CA GLN A 60 -2.01 4.03 -28.85
C GLN A 60 -2.84 3.28 -27.81
N ASP A 61 -2.67 1.97 -27.78
CA ASP A 61 -3.36 1.05 -26.88
C ASP A 61 -2.53 -0.24 -26.67
N ILE A 62 -3.05 -1.16 -25.90
CA ILE A 62 -2.38 -2.42 -25.61
C ILE A 62 -2.23 -3.30 -26.86
N PHE A 63 -3.13 -3.19 -27.83
CA PHE A 63 -3.06 -3.94 -29.09
C PHE A 63 -1.93 -3.43 -29.97
N ASP A 64 -1.86 -2.10 -30.15
CA ASP A 64 -0.74 -1.46 -30.87
C ASP A 64 0.61 -1.85 -30.24
N PHE A 65 0.69 -1.91 -28.91
CA PHE A 65 1.90 -2.36 -28.23
C PHE A 65 2.26 -3.81 -28.59
N VAL A 66 1.33 -4.76 -28.51
CA VAL A 66 1.65 -6.16 -28.80
C VAL A 66 1.90 -6.40 -30.30
N GLU A 67 1.23 -5.65 -31.20
CA GLU A 67 1.45 -5.70 -32.64
C GLU A 67 2.90 -5.27 -33.00
N ARG A 68 3.38 -4.18 -32.39
CA ARG A 68 4.70 -3.59 -32.68
C ARG A 68 5.83 -4.28 -31.90
N MET A 69 5.57 -4.81 -30.73
CA MET A 69 6.59 -5.38 -29.83
C MET A 69 6.59 -6.90 -29.80
N SER A 70 5.72 -7.57 -30.56
CA SER A 70 5.69 -9.04 -30.64
C SER A 70 7.04 -9.60 -31.14
N GLY A 71 7.54 -10.60 -30.43
CA GLY A 71 8.86 -11.19 -30.70
C GLY A 71 10.04 -10.49 -30.01
N THR A 72 9.84 -9.28 -29.51
CA THR A 72 10.83 -8.55 -28.69
C THR A 72 10.50 -8.67 -27.19
N VAL A 73 9.21 -8.49 -26.86
CA VAL A 73 8.71 -8.61 -25.49
C VAL A 73 8.11 -10.00 -25.33
N ASN A 74 8.79 -10.83 -24.53
CA ASN A 74 8.27 -12.16 -24.18
C ASN A 74 7.21 -12.06 -23.07
N ARG A 75 6.49 -13.17 -22.81
CA ARG A 75 5.45 -13.26 -21.80
C ARG A 75 5.90 -12.71 -20.43
N LYS A 76 7.07 -13.13 -19.92
CA LYS A 76 7.58 -12.69 -18.62
C LYS A 76 7.80 -11.17 -18.56
N ALA A 77 8.36 -10.61 -19.62
CA ALA A 77 8.56 -9.18 -19.74
C ALA A 77 7.22 -8.42 -19.81
N PHE A 78 6.24 -8.95 -20.53
CA PHE A 78 4.89 -8.38 -20.58
C PHE A 78 4.22 -8.39 -19.22
N GLU A 79 4.26 -9.51 -18.48
CA GLU A 79 3.77 -9.62 -17.11
C GLU A 79 4.46 -8.62 -16.17
N SER A 80 5.78 -8.43 -16.31
CA SER A 80 6.51 -7.44 -15.51
C SER A 80 6.07 -6.01 -15.81
N LEU A 81 5.82 -5.65 -17.06
CA LEU A 81 5.25 -4.35 -17.44
C LEU A 81 3.83 -4.17 -16.89
N LEU A 82 2.98 -5.18 -17.08
CA LEU A 82 1.61 -5.17 -16.59
C LEU A 82 1.55 -4.94 -15.07
N HIS A 83 2.23 -5.77 -14.31
CA HIS A 83 2.17 -5.73 -12.85
C HIS A 83 2.93 -4.55 -12.24
N SER A 84 3.94 -3.98 -12.94
CA SER A 84 4.58 -2.73 -12.51
C SER A 84 3.74 -1.47 -12.76
N GLY A 85 2.68 -1.57 -13.56
CA GLY A 85 1.81 -0.46 -13.93
C GLY A 85 2.17 0.29 -15.20
N ALA A 86 3.10 -0.24 -15.99
CA ALA A 86 3.54 0.42 -17.21
C ALA A 86 2.42 0.57 -18.27
N PHE A 87 1.33 -0.20 -18.17
CA PHE A 87 0.17 -0.14 -19.04
C PHE A 87 -1.06 0.56 -18.43
N ASP A 88 -0.95 1.09 -17.20
CA ASP A 88 -2.10 1.71 -16.52
C ASP A 88 -2.69 2.90 -17.29
N SER A 89 -1.87 3.61 -18.10
CA SER A 89 -2.31 4.70 -18.97
C SER A 89 -3.24 4.28 -20.13
N PHE A 90 -3.29 2.99 -20.46
CA PHE A 90 -4.24 2.47 -21.46
C PHE A 90 -5.67 2.29 -20.91
N GLY A 91 -5.87 2.50 -19.60
CA GLY A 91 -7.18 2.41 -18.97
C GLY A 91 -7.72 0.99 -18.81
N ILE A 92 -6.87 -0.03 -18.91
CA ILE A 92 -7.21 -1.42 -18.70
C ILE A 92 -6.74 -1.82 -17.31
N CYS A 93 -7.68 -2.33 -16.49
CA CYS A 93 -7.36 -2.81 -15.16
C CYS A 93 -6.49 -4.08 -15.22
N ARG A 94 -5.45 -4.17 -14.40
CA ARG A 94 -4.52 -5.31 -14.40
C ARG A 94 -5.23 -6.65 -14.19
N LYS A 95 -6.31 -6.68 -13.39
CA LYS A 95 -7.15 -7.86 -13.17
C LYS A 95 -7.79 -8.39 -14.47
N GLN A 96 -8.15 -7.51 -15.43
CA GLN A 96 -8.79 -7.92 -16.67
C GLN A 96 -7.93 -8.85 -17.51
N PHE A 97 -6.60 -8.77 -17.40
CA PHE A 97 -5.69 -9.67 -18.11
C PHE A 97 -5.78 -11.13 -17.64
N ASN A 98 -6.23 -11.34 -16.41
CA ASN A 98 -6.44 -12.69 -15.85
C ASN A 98 -7.87 -13.21 -16.07
N LEU A 99 -8.80 -12.35 -16.53
CA LEU A 99 -10.17 -12.78 -16.80
C LEU A 99 -10.24 -13.59 -18.11
N PRO A 100 -11.20 -14.54 -18.21
CA PRO A 100 -11.38 -15.33 -19.41
C PRO A 100 -11.84 -14.45 -20.58
N SER A 101 -11.19 -14.60 -21.71
CA SER A 101 -11.62 -14.05 -22.99
C SER A 101 -12.78 -14.89 -23.58
N LYS A 102 -13.31 -14.49 -24.73
CA LYS A 102 -14.33 -15.29 -25.47
C LYS A 102 -13.90 -16.73 -25.78
N SER A 103 -12.58 -16.98 -25.87
CA SER A 103 -12.04 -18.31 -26.07
C SER A 103 -12.01 -19.17 -24.82
N GLY A 104 -12.32 -18.61 -23.65
CA GLY A 104 -12.20 -19.27 -22.33
C GLY A 104 -10.80 -19.24 -21.71
N GLU A 105 -9.79 -18.78 -22.45
CA GLU A 105 -8.44 -18.59 -21.94
C GLU A 105 -8.26 -17.20 -21.30
N PRO A 106 -7.30 -16.99 -20.39
CA PRO A 106 -6.98 -15.66 -19.86
C PRO A 106 -6.72 -14.64 -20.99
N PHE A 107 -7.20 -13.43 -20.83
CA PHE A 107 -7.01 -12.37 -21.83
C PHE A 107 -5.52 -12.11 -22.14
N LEU A 108 -4.65 -12.26 -21.15
CA LEU A 108 -3.20 -12.21 -21.33
C LEU A 108 -2.69 -13.17 -22.41
N GLU A 109 -3.12 -14.43 -22.38
CA GLU A 109 -2.72 -15.44 -23.35
C GLU A 109 -3.28 -15.10 -24.74
N THR A 110 -4.51 -14.64 -24.76
CA THR A 110 -5.21 -14.29 -26.02
C THR A 110 -4.54 -13.10 -26.70
N ILE A 111 -4.16 -12.06 -25.96
CA ILE A 111 -3.52 -10.86 -26.53
C ILE A 111 -2.07 -11.15 -27.01
N LEU A 112 -1.32 -11.95 -26.29
CA LEU A 112 0.04 -12.35 -26.71
C LEU A 112 -0.02 -13.18 -27.98
N ARG A 113 -0.94 -14.15 -28.08
CA ARG A 113 -1.16 -14.95 -29.28
C ARG A 113 -1.61 -14.08 -30.45
N TYR A 114 -2.47 -13.11 -30.24
CA TYR A 114 -2.87 -12.13 -31.25
C TYR A 114 -1.64 -11.39 -31.82
N GLY A 115 -0.78 -10.85 -30.97
CA GLY A 115 0.44 -10.18 -31.42
C GLY A 115 1.38 -11.08 -32.24
N GLU A 116 1.49 -12.36 -31.86
CA GLU A 116 2.27 -13.33 -32.65
C GLU A 116 1.67 -13.62 -34.03
N LEU A 117 0.34 -13.70 -34.11
CA LEU A 117 -0.36 -13.89 -35.40
C LEU A 117 -0.11 -12.70 -36.31
N VAL A 118 -0.32 -11.46 -35.85
CA VAL A 118 -0.05 -10.24 -36.61
C VAL A 118 1.39 -10.20 -37.11
N ARG A 119 2.37 -10.53 -36.26
CA ARG A 119 3.78 -10.57 -36.65
C ARG A 119 4.05 -11.61 -37.76
N ARG A 120 3.45 -12.79 -37.65
CA ARG A 120 3.60 -13.84 -38.67
C ARG A 120 3.02 -13.40 -40.03
N ASP A 121 1.88 -12.73 -40.01
CA ASP A 121 1.24 -12.21 -41.25
C ASP A 121 2.11 -11.13 -41.87
N GLN A 122 2.62 -10.18 -41.14
CA GLN A 122 3.57 -9.17 -41.63
C GLN A 122 4.84 -9.78 -42.24
N MET A 123 5.38 -10.87 -41.65
CA MET A 123 6.52 -11.58 -42.23
C MET A 123 6.17 -12.31 -43.54
N ARG A 124 4.96 -12.82 -43.66
CA ARG A 124 4.47 -13.47 -44.90
C ARG A 124 4.26 -12.44 -46.00
N GLU A 125 3.64 -11.29 -45.69
CA GLU A 125 3.47 -10.18 -46.65
C GLU A 125 4.81 -9.70 -47.17
N THR A 126 5.84 -9.59 -46.32
CA THR A 126 7.19 -9.16 -46.73
C THR A 126 7.91 -10.22 -47.57
N ALA A 127 7.61 -11.51 -47.40
CA ALA A 127 8.22 -12.62 -48.10
C ALA A 127 7.48 -12.96 -49.43
N SER A 128 6.24 -12.51 -49.60
CA SER A 128 5.45 -12.77 -50.81
C SER A 128 5.72 -11.70 -51.87
N LEU A 129 6.59 -12.01 -52.82
CA LEU A 129 6.87 -11.18 -53.98
C LEU A 129 5.76 -11.24 -55.07
N PHE A 130 4.77 -12.11 -54.91
CA PHE A 130 3.68 -12.32 -55.87
C PHE A 130 2.32 -12.41 -55.16
N GLY A 131 1.59 -11.32 -55.24
CA GLY A 131 0.15 -11.19 -55.30
C GLY A 131 -0.75 -11.77 -54.22
N GLU A 132 -1.52 -10.86 -53.71
CA GLU A 132 -2.93 -10.97 -53.33
C GLU A 132 -3.39 -12.34 -52.79
N VAL A 133 -3.16 -12.55 -51.54
CA VAL A 133 -4.07 -13.30 -50.69
C VAL A 133 -4.68 -12.27 -49.76
N GLU A 134 -5.97 -11.90 -50.00
CA GLU A 134 -6.78 -11.24 -48.98
C GLU A 134 -6.95 -12.22 -47.80
N GLU A 135 -5.88 -12.45 -47.03
CA GLU A 135 -5.99 -13.10 -45.74
C GLU A 135 -6.57 -12.08 -44.75
N MET A 136 -7.71 -12.44 -44.17
CA MET A 136 -8.37 -11.65 -43.13
C MET A 136 -7.37 -11.35 -42.03
N LYS A 137 -7.02 -10.08 -41.84
CA LYS A 137 -6.17 -9.64 -40.75
C LYS A 137 -6.73 -10.19 -39.41
N PRO A 138 -5.90 -10.69 -38.51
CA PRO A 138 -6.38 -11.17 -37.23
C PRO A 138 -7.24 -10.11 -36.55
N GLU A 139 -8.44 -10.47 -36.11
CA GLU A 139 -9.30 -9.55 -35.36
C GLU A 139 -8.73 -9.31 -33.98
N ARG A 140 -8.78 -8.06 -33.52
CA ARG A 140 -8.39 -7.68 -32.16
C ARG A 140 -9.33 -8.37 -31.16
N PRO A 141 -8.81 -9.09 -30.17
CA PRO A 141 -9.64 -9.71 -29.16
C PRO A 141 -10.36 -8.65 -28.30
N GLU A 142 -11.58 -8.96 -27.87
CA GLU A 142 -12.31 -8.07 -26.96
C GLU A 142 -11.69 -8.09 -25.57
N ILE A 143 -11.58 -6.92 -24.95
CA ILE A 143 -11.16 -6.79 -23.57
C ILE A 143 -12.30 -7.28 -22.65
N PRO A 144 -12.07 -8.25 -21.78
CA PRO A 144 -13.11 -8.73 -20.86
C PRO A 144 -13.65 -7.59 -20.00
N PRO A 145 -14.98 -7.54 -19.76
CA PRO A 145 -15.55 -6.54 -18.87
C PRO A 145 -14.99 -6.69 -17.46
N MET A 146 -14.77 -5.56 -16.79
CA MET A 146 -14.30 -5.58 -15.39
C MET A 146 -15.43 -6.05 -14.48
N GLU A 147 -15.20 -7.15 -13.76
CA GLU A 147 -16.10 -7.67 -12.74
C GLU A 147 -15.51 -7.44 -11.34
N GLY A 148 -16.24 -6.69 -10.51
CA GLY A 148 -15.82 -6.35 -9.14
C GLY A 148 -14.74 -5.28 -9.07
N GLU A 149 -14.24 -5.05 -7.87
CA GLU A 149 -13.16 -4.07 -7.60
C GLU A 149 -11.78 -4.73 -7.78
N GLU A 150 -10.79 -3.91 -8.12
CA GLU A 150 -9.38 -4.34 -8.13
C GLU A 150 -8.88 -4.54 -6.70
N ASP A 151 -8.14 -5.62 -6.44
CA ASP A 151 -7.48 -5.79 -5.15
C ASP A 151 -6.25 -4.87 -5.07
N ILE A 152 -6.45 -3.75 -4.39
CA ILE A 152 -5.40 -2.74 -4.18
C ILE A 152 -4.17 -3.35 -3.50
N LEU A 153 -4.36 -4.29 -2.57
CA LEU A 153 -3.25 -4.91 -1.85
C LEU A 153 -2.41 -5.78 -2.79
N GLU A 154 -3.04 -6.59 -3.62
CA GLU A 154 -2.36 -7.41 -4.64
C GLU A 154 -1.54 -6.52 -5.58
N LYS A 155 -2.13 -5.43 -6.07
CA LYS A 155 -1.45 -4.43 -6.91
C LYS A 155 -0.19 -3.87 -6.22
N LEU A 156 -0.29 -3.47 -4.96
CA LEU A 156 0.82 -2.93 -4.18
C LEU A 156 1.91 -3.98 -3.92
N MET A 157 1.54 -5.24 -3.74
CA MET A 157 2.51 -6.33 -3.59
C MET A 157 3.33 -6.52 -4.86
N TYR A 158 2.70 -6.53 -6.03
CA TYR A 158 3.41 -6.60 -7.31
C TYR A 158 4.32 -5.39 -7.53
N GLU A 159 3.86 -4.18 -7.21
CA GLU A 159 4.71 -2.98 -7.27
C GLU A 159 5.95 -3.15 -6.38
N LYS A 160 5.78 -3.59 -5.13
CA LYS A 160 6.91 -3.82 -4.22
C LYS A 160 7.87 -4.89 -4.73
N GLU A 161 7.35 -5.97 -5.29
CA GLU A 161 8.16 -7.06 -5.85
C GLU A 161 8.98 -6.63 -7.06
N LEU A 162 8.33 -5.95 -8.03
CA LEU A 162 8.92 -5.64 -9.33
C LEU A 162 9.71 -4.34 -9.32
N VAL A 163 9.26 -3.34 -8.58
CA VAL A 163 9.86 -2.00 -8.51
C VAL A 163 10.74 -1.82 -7.26
N GLY A 164 10.54 -2.67 -6.25
CA GLY A 164 11.27 -2.63 -5.00
C GLY A 164 10.66 -1.67 -3.96
N MET A 165 9.60 -0.93 -4.31
CA MET A 165 8.91 0.01 -3.43
C MET A 165 7.44 0.15 -3.83
N TYR A 166 6.62 0.65 -2.91
CA TYR A 166 5.25 1.04 -3.20
C TYR A 166 5.26 2.42 -3.87
N LEU A 167 4.69 2.53 -5.06
CA LEU A 167 4.62 3.78 -5.82
C LEU A 167 3.24 4.42 -5.73
N SER A 168 2.17 3.64 -5.95
CA SER A 168 0.79 4.15 -5.99
C SER A 168 0.31 4.61 -4.62
N SER A 169 0.45 3.78 -3.59
CA SER A 169 0.10 4.06 -2.20
C SER A 169 0.79 3.06 -1.26
N HIS A 170 0.82 3.34 0.03
CA HIS A 170 1.34 2.38 1.01
C HIS A 170 0.19 1.51 1.57
N PRO A 171 0.40 0.20 1.86
CA PRO A 171 -0.64 -0.66 2.43
C PRO A 171 -1.27 -0.14 3.73
N LEU A 172 -0.54 0.72 4.44
CA LEU A 172 -0.99 1.35 5.68
C LEU A 172 -1.74 2.68 5.47
N ASP A 173 -1.80 3.25 4.27
CA ASP A 173 -2.43 4.56 4.04
C ASP A 173 -3.91 4.55 4.44
N ARG A 174 -4.62 3.44 4.24
CA ARG A 174 -6.00 3.26 4.70
C ARG A 174 -6.19 3.28 6.22
N TYR A 175 -5.10 3.24 7.00
CA TYR A 175 -5.10 3.26 8.46
C TYR A 175 -4.48 4.55 9.01
N GLU A 176 -4.49 5.63 8.23
CA GLU A 176 -3.89 6.91 8.63
C GLU A 176 -4.43 7.40 9.97
N PHE A 177 -5.73 7.22 10.21
CA PHE A 177 -6.38 7.58 11.47
C PHE A 177 -5.79 6.80 12.66
N GLU A 178 -5.66 5.48 12.54
CA GLU A 178 -5.10 4.62 13.59
C GLU A 178 -3.64 4.95 13.84
N LEU A 179 -2.85 5.12 12.78
CA LEU A 179 -1.43 5.47 12.86
C LEU A 179 -1.24 6.80 13.61
N LYS A 180 -1.97 7.83 13.21
CA LYS A 180 -1.86 9.17 13.79
C LYS A 180 -2.26 9.23 15.26
N ASN A 181 -3.29 8.46 15.63
CA ASN A 181 -3.87 8.57 16.97
C ASN A 181 -3.30 7.57 17.98
N PHE A 182 -2.80 6.40 17.58
CA PHE A 182 -2.47 5.32 18.51
C PHE A 182 -1.02 4.90 18.49
N THR A 183 -0.23 5.20 17.45
CA THR A 183 1.22 4.95 17.46
C THR A 183 1.97 6.06 18.19
N THR A 184 3.12 5.72 18.76
CA THR A 184 3.99 6.66 19.48
C THR A 184 5.26 6.99 18.72
N CYS A 185 5.70 6.10 17.83
CA CYS A 185 6.86 6.31 16.97
C CYS A 185 6.77 5.44 15.71
N PRO A 186 7.44 5.82 14.63
CA PRO A 186 7.60 4.98 13.45
C PRO A 186 8.48 3.74 13.75
N VAL A 187 8.32 2.67 12.97
CA VAL A 187 9.03 1.40 13.21
C VAL A 187 10.55 1.55 13.08
N SER A 188 11.03 2.42 12.20
CA SER A 188 12.46 2.68 12.01
C SER A 188 13.15 3.26 13.24
N GLU A 189 12.42 3.95 14.12
CA GLU A 189 12.96 4.62 15.30
C GLU A 189 13.04 3.70 16.54
N VAL A 190 12.42 2.53 16.53
CA VAL A 190 12.37 1.63 17.70
C VAL A 190 13.76 1.30 18.23
N ASN A 191 14.70 0.96 17.35
CA ASN A 191 16.07 0.62 17.78
C ASN A 191 16.81 1.83 18.38
N SER A 192 16.59 3.03 17.87
CA SER A 192 17.16 4.28 18.38
C SER A 192 16.59 4.61 19.75
N LEU A 193 15.28 4.43 19.95
CA LEU A 193 14.62 4.60 21.23
C LEU A 193 15.11 3.57 22.26
N VAL A 194 15.33 2.32 21.87
CA VAL A 194 15.93 1.30 22.74
C VAL A 194 17.30 1.75 23.23
N ALA A 195 18.16 2.24 22.33
CA ALA A 195 19.50 2.72 22.70
C ALA A 195 19.45 3.96 23.62
N GLU A 196 18.48 4.86 23.40
CA GLU A 196 18.27 6.04 24.24
C GLU A 196 17.78 5.66 25.63
N CYS A 197 16.78 4.77 25.73
CA CYS A 197 16.28 4.26 27.01
C CYS A 197 17.36 3.50 27.80
N GLU A 198 18.21 2.75 27.12
CA GLU A 198 19.35 2.06 27.73
C GLU A 198 20.34 3.04 28.32
N LYS A 199 20.68 4.14 27.64
CA LYS A 199 21.56 5.20 28.16
C LYS A 199 20.96 5.91 29.38
N LYS A 200 19.65 6.21 29.32
CA LYS A 200 18.93 6.92 30.40
C LYS A 200 18.52 6.01 31.55
N ARG A 201 18.66 4.69 31.42
CA ARG A 201 18.16 3.69 32.39
C ARG A 201 16.68 3.88 32.72
N SER A 202 15.88 4.27 31.75
CA SER A 202 14.47 4.56 31.91
C SER A 202 13.65 3.78 30.90
N GLY A 203 12.62 3.09 31.37
CA GLY A 203 11.66 2.41 30.49
C GLY A 203 10.65 3.40 29.88
N GLN A 204 10.11 3.03 28.70
CA GLN A 204 9.11 3.83 28.01
C GLN A 204 8.07 2.92 27.36
N LYS A 205 6.77 3.29 27.46
CA LYS A 205 5.72 2.65 26.66
C LYS A 205 5.86 3.09 25.21
N VAL A 206 5.79 2.13 24.31
CA VAL A 206 5.93 2.36 22.87
C VAL A 206 4.90 1.53 22.13
N ASN A 207 4.09 2.21 21.32
CA ASN A 207 3.12 1.59 20.44
C ASN A 207 3.56 1.82 19.02
N ILE A 208 3.65 0.75 18.25
CA ILE A 208 4.02 0.79 16.84
C ILE A 208 2.96 0.09 16.00
N ALA A 209 2.89 0.44 14.74
CA ALA A 209 2.10 -0.28 13.77
C ALA A 209 2.89 -0.48 12.49
N GLY A 210 2.60 -1.55 11.78
CA GLY A 210 3.28 -1.83 10.53
C GLY A 210 2.62 -2.95 9.75
N PHE A 211 3.10 -3.11 8.53
CA PHE A 211 2.69 -4.13 7.60
C PHE A 211 3.71 -5.27 7.60
N ILE A 212 3.24 -6.52 7.68
CA ILE A 212 4.14 -7.67 7.71
C ILE A 212 4.57 -8.04 6.30
N THR A 213 5.87 -7.85 6.02
CA THR A 213 6.48 -8.14 4.72
C THR A 213 7.20 -9.49 4.67
N ALA A 214 7.60 -10.02 5.82
CA ALA A 214 8.16 -11.36 5.94
C ALA A 214 7.89 -11.92 7.34
N THR A 215 7.65 -13.22 7.43
CA THR A 215 7.56 -13.93 8.71
C THR A 215 8.13 -15.34 8.55
N GLN A 216 8.85 -15.79 9.57
CA GLN A 216 9.46 -17.11 9.62
C GLN A 216 9.31 -17.68 11.03
N THR A 217 8.92 -18.93 11.12
CA THR A 217 8.99 -19.71 12.38
C THR A 217 10.28 -20.52 12.36
N LEU A 218 11.08 -20.35 13.40
CA LEU A 218 12.40 -20.96 13.56
C LEU A 218 12.43 -21.75 14.88
N THR A 219 13.43 -22.60 15.03
CA THR A 219 13.61 -23.39 16.23
C THR A 219 14.91 -23.01 16.95
N THR A 220 14.83 -22.79 18.25
CA THR A 220 16.02 -22.53 19.10
C THR A 220 16.87 -23.78 19.22
N LYS A 221 18.12 -23.65 19.68
CA LYS A 221 19.02 -24.79 19.98
C LYS A 221 18.40 -25.76 21.01
N THR A 222 17.45 -25.31 21.81
CA THR A 222 16.75 -26.12 22.83
C THR A 222 15.44 -26.72 22.31
N GLY A 223 15.16 -26.65 21.01
CA GLY A 223 13.97 -27.21 20.37
C GLY A 223 12.68 -26.38 20.51
N LYS A 224 12.74 -25.16 21.10
CA LYS A 224 11.55 -24.30 21.26
C LYS A 224 11.32 -23.42 20.02
N PRO A 225 10.07 -23.30 19.55
CA PRO A 225 9.77 -22.44 18.44
C PRO A 225 9.86 -20.95 18.83
N TRP A 226 10.21 -20.12 17.84
CA TRP A 226 10.18 -18.67 17.92
C TRP A 226 9.89 -18.08 16.55
N SER A 227 9.38 -16.87 16.47
CA SER A 227 9.11 -16.19 15.21
C SER A 227 10.02 -14.98 15.00
N LYS A 228 10.42 -14.82 13.74
CA LYS A 228 11.13 -13.66 13.21
C LYS A 228 10.23 -13.02 12.16
N THR A 229 9.79 -11.79 12.41
CA THR A 229 8.82 -11.09 11.58
C THR A 229 9.36 -9.72 11.19
N LEU A 230 9.37 -9.41 9.91
CA LEU A 230 9.74 -8.09 9.40
C LEU A 230 8.46 -7.24 9.26
N ILE A 231 8.46 -6.12 9.95
CA ILE A 231 7.36 -5.14 9.98
C ILE A 231 7.84 -3.88 9.29
N GLU A 232 7.06 -3.35 8.37
CA GLU A 232 7.39 -2.17 7.56
C GLU A 232 6.30 -1.09 7.71
N ASP A 233 6.72 0.16 7.78
CA ASP A 233 5.88 1.35 7.59
C ASP A 233 6.53 2.31 6.58
N ALA A 234 5.96 3.49 6.39
CA ALA A 234 6.51 4.48 5.47
C ALA A 234 7.91 4.99 5.85
N SER A 235 8.37 4.78 7.08
CA SER A 235 9.67 5.22 7.58
C SER A 235 10.79 4.20 7.34
N GLY A 236 10.44 2.92 7.21
CA GLY A 236 11.39 1.82 7.07
C GLY A 236 10.86 0.51 7.63
N ASN A 237 11.77 -0.32 8.15
CA ASN A 237 11.42 -1.63 8.66
C ASN A 237 11.98 -1.88 10.06
N TYR A 238 11.34 -2.80 10.77
CA TYR A 238 11.75 -3.29 12.08
C TYR A 238 11.63 -4.82 12.14
N GLU A 239 12.66 -5.48 12.63
CA GLU A 239 12.66 -6.92 12.83
C GLU A 239 12.17 -7.26 14.24
N LEU A 240 10.99 -7.87 14.31
CA LEU A 240 10.40 -8.34 15.55
C LEU A 240 10.73 -9.81 15.76
N ALA A 241 11.33 -10.15 16.91
CA ALA A 241 11.59 -11.53 17.33
C ALA A 241 10.74 -11.85 18.56
N LEU A 242 9.88 -12.87 18.48
CA LEU A 242 9.04 -13.34 19.56
C LEU A 242 9.46 -14.75 20.01
N PHE A 243 9.69 -14.91 21.31
CA PHE A 243 10.16 -16.16 21.91
C PHE A 243 9.18 -16.67 22.97
N GLY A 244 9.11 -18.00 23.13
CA GLY A 244 8.35 -18.66 24.21
C GLY A 244 6.88 -18.23 24.24
N LYS A 245 6.42 -17.75 25.39
CA LYS A 245 5.02 -17.33 25.58
C LYS A 245 4.56 -16.23 24.63
N ASP A 246 5.43 -15.27 24.29
CA ASP A 246 5.09 -14.19 23.36
C ASP A 246 4.87 -14.75 21.95
N HIS A 247 5.69 -15.71 21.52
CA HIS A 247 5.47 -16.43 20.27
C HIS A 247 4.12 -17.19 20.28
N GLU A 248 3.86 -17.98 21.32
CA GLU A 248 2.60 -18.75 21.43
C GLU A 248 1.35 -17.86 21.41
N ASN A 249 1.39 -16.72 22.11
CA ASN A 249 0.25 -15.82 22.23
C ASN A 249 -0.02 -15.00 20.95
N PHE A 250 1.04 -14.58 20.26
CA PHE A 250 0.92 -13.56 19.23
C PHE A 250 1.15 -14.06 17.81
N MET A 251 1.70 -15.29 17.60
CA MET A 251 1.95 -15.80 16.25
C MET A 251 0.71 -15.81 15.34
N LYS A 252 -0.48 -15.96 15.90
CA LYS A 252 -1.74 -15.93 15.14
C LYS A 252 -2.02 -14.61 14.42
N TYR A 253 -1.41 -13.53 14.85
CA TYR A 253 -1.51 -12.21 14.21
C TYR A 253 -0.38 -11.92 13.24
N LEU A 254 0.69 -12.76 13.22
CA LEU A 254 1.89 -12.54 12.41
C LEU A 254 1.76 -13.19 11.03
N ASN A 255 0.63 -12.95 10.36
CA ASN A 255 0.42 -13.44 9.01
C ASN A 255 1.04 -12.49 7.99
N LEU A 256 1.63 -13.06 6.95
CA LEU A 256 2.16 -12.28 5.82
C LEU A 256 1.06 -11.37 5.26
N HIS A 257 1.42 -10.16 4.88
CA HIS A 257 0.52 -9.15 4.31
C HIS A 257 -0.58 -8.65 5.25
N SER A 258 -0.40 -8.80 6.56
CA SER A 258 -1.30 -8.24 7.57
C SER A 258 -0.78 -6.92 8.13
N ALA A 259 -1.70 -5.96 8.33
CA ALA A 259 -1.41 -4.75 9.08
C ALA A 259 -1.66 -5.01 10.57
N ILE A 260 -0.63 -4.80 11.40
CA ILE A 260 -0.69 -5.06 12.85
C ILE A 260 -0.36 -3.81 13.66
N PHE A 261 -0.92 -3.79 14.85
CA PHE A 261 -0.60 -2.84 15.91
C PHE A 261 0.00 -3.59 17.09
N ILE A 262 1.07 -3.05 17.64
CA ILE A 262 1.81 -3.65 18.75
C ILE A 262 1.90 -2.64 19.88
N GLU A 263 1.34 -3.01 21.02
CA GLU A 263 1.62 -2.34 22.29
C GLU A 263 2.84 -2.97 22.94
N GLY A 264 3.77 -2.15 23.33
CA GLY A 264 4.96 -2.64 23.99
C GLY A 264 5.57 -1.64 24.95
N GLU A 265 6.66 -2.04 25.53
CA GLU A 265 7.49 -1.20 26.37
C GLU A 265 8.97 -1.45 26.08
N ILE A 266 9.75 -0.41 26.11
CA ILE A 266 11.21 -0.53 26.13
C ILE A 266 11.65 -0.67 27.59
N GLY A 267 12.46 -1.67 27.87
CA GLY A 267 12.96 -1.93 29.20
C GLY A 267 14.03 -3.02 29.22
N GLU A 268 14.55 -3.33 30.38
CA GLU A 268 15.60 -4.35 30.56
C GLU A 268 15.15 -5.72 30.04
N LYS A 269 15.98 -6.39 29.23
CA LYS A 269 15.67 -7.73 28.70
C LYS A 269 15.56 -8.76 29.82
N TYR A 270 14.55 -9.61 29.77
CA TYR A 270 14.36 -10.69 30.76
C TYR A 270 15.43 -11.80 30.66
N PHE A 271 15.92 -12.05 29.43
CA PHE A 271 16.91 -13.08 29.17
C PHE A 271 18.14 -12.46 28.50
N VAL A 272 19.24 -12.52 29.22
CA VAL A 272 20.58 -12.17 28.76
C VAL A 272 21.38 -13.45 28.71
N LYS A 273 22.11 -13.72 27.61
CA LYS A 273 23.03 -14.86 27.57
C LYS A 273 24.02 -14.77 28.71
N GLN A 274 24.34 -15.90 29.35
CA GLN A 274 25.21 -15.97 30.50
C GLN A 274 26.58 -15.33 30.22
N GLU A 275 27.10 -15.53 29.00
CA GLU A 275 28.35 -14.91 28.50
C GLU A 275 28.29 -13.38 28.46
N GLU A 276 27.11 -12.78 28.19
CA GLU A 276 26.90 -11.34 28.20
C GLU A 276 26.69 -10.78 29.61
N ARG A 277 26.18 -11.61 30.54
CA ARG A 277 26.07 -11.27 31.98
C ARG A 277 27.44 -11.19 32.67
N ASP A 278 28.33 -12.11 32.32
CA ASP A 278 29.65 -12.20 32.93
C ASP A 278 30.60 -11.11 32.43
N GLN A 279 30.36 -10.59 31.21
CA GLN A 279 31.20 -9.52 30.63
C GLN A 279 30.66 -8.09 30.83
N LYS A 280 29.37 -7.89 31.08
CA LYS A 280 28.76 -6.56 31.29
C LYS A 280 27.98 -6.55 32.61
N LYS A 281 28.37 -5.67 33.51
CA LYS A 281 27.60 -5.30 34.72
C LYS A 281 26.23 -4.65 34.41
N VAL A 282 25.80 -4.63 33.15
CA VAL A 282 24.68 -3.82 32.64
C VAL A 282 23.73 -4.69 31.84
N ILE A 283 22.49 -4.81 32.31
CA ILE A 283 21.43 -5.53 31.57
C ILE A 283 21.04 -4.71 30.35
N PRO A 284 21.07 -5.30 29.12
CA PRO A 284 20.69 -4.61 27.90
C PRO A 284 19.18 -4.36 27.86
N TYR A 285 18.79 -3.27 27.22
CA TYR A 285 17.40 -2.92 26.98
C TYR A 285 16.89 -3.56 25.68
N GLY A 286 15.57 -3.66 25.56
CA GLY A 286 14.91 -4.17 24.38
C GLY A 286 13.44 -3.80 24.33
N PHE A 287 12.85 -3.90 23.17
CA PHE A 287 11.41 -3.74 22.98
C PHE A 287 10.70 -5.03 23.40
N LYS A 288 9.80 -4.92 24.36
CA LYS A 288 9.00 -6.02 24.91
C LYS A 288 7.56 -5.86 24.43
N VAL A 289 7.06 -6.85 23.76
CA VAL A 289 5.67 -6.89 23.30
C VAL A 289 4.75 -7.17 24.48
N LYS A 290 3.70 -6.38 24.62
CA LYS A 290 2.65 -6.59 25.63
C LYS A 290 1.38 -7.11 24.99
N ASN A 291 1.07 -6.61 23.81
CA ASN A 291 -0.11 -7.02 23.03
C ASN A 291 0.12 -6.84 21.53
N VAL A 292 -0.52 -7.69 20.74
CA VAL A 292 -0.54 -7.60 19.28
C VAL A 292 -1.98 -7.77 18.81
N MET A 293 -2.41 -6.92 17.89
CA MET A 293 -3.73 -7.03 17.26
C MET A 293 -3.68 -6.56 15.80
N LEU A 294 -4.70 -6.90 15.04
CA LEU A 294 -4.87 -6.34 13.70
C LEU A 294 -5.12 -4.83 13.80
N LEU A 295 -4.47 -4.06 12.94
CA LEU A 295 -4.55 -2.60 12.96
C LEU A 295 -5.99 -2.10 12.78
N GLY A 296 -6.81 -2.79 11.96
CA GLY A 296 -8.23 -2.46 11.79
C GLY A 296 -9.09 -2.61 13.06
N ASN A 297 -8.62 -3.32 14.09
CA ASN A 297 -9.36 -3.51 15.34
C ASN A 297 -8.97 -2.48 16.43
N VAL A 298 -7.97 -1.65 16.16
CA VAL A 298 -7.44 -0.68 17.13
C VAL A 298 -8.50 0.31 17.55
N THR A 299 -9.25 0.85 16.61
CA THR A 299 -10.29 1.84 16.88
C THR A 299 -11.36 1.30 17.83
N GLU A 300 -11.87 0.09 17.61
CA GLU A 300 -12.85 -0.54 18.53
C GLU A 300 -12.27 -0.80 19.91
N SER A 301 -10.99 -1.16 19.97
CA SER A 301 -10.32 -1.53 21.23
C SER A 301 -9.96 -0.32 22.08
N PHE A 302 -9.55 0.79 21.48
CA PHE A 302 -8.95 1.93 22.19
C PHE A 302 -9.82 3.18 22.23
N VAL A 303 -10.86 3.31 21.39
CA VAL A 303 -11.75 4.45 21.41
C VAL A 303 -12.86 4.24 22.42
N LYS A 304 -12.94 5.14 23.41
CA LYS A 304 -14.03 5.21 24.39
C LYS A 304 -15.15 6.12 23.93
N GLY A 305 -14.83 7.16 23.19
CA GLY A 305 -15.78 8.14 22.67
C GLY A 305 -15.18 8.94 21.53
N PHE A 306 -16.05 9.51 20.71
CA PHE A 306 -15.68 10.34 19.58
C PHE A 306 -16.39 11.69 19.69
N SER A 307 -15.68 12.76 19.44
CA SER A 307 -16.28 14.10 19.50
C SER A 307 -16.03 14.88 18.22
N ILE A 308 -17.03 15.64 17.81
CA ILE A 308 -16.97 16.57 16.69
C ILE A 308 -17.22 17.98 17.16
N SER A 309 -16.54 18.95 16.55
CA SER A 309 -16.69 20.37 16.86
C SER A 309 -17.20 21.12 15.64
N ILE A 310 -18.34 21.80 15.79
CA ILE A 310 -19.05 22.49 14.71
C ILE A 310 -19.14 23.97 15.08
N SER A 311 -18.72 24.87 14.19
CA SER A 311 -18.93 26.30 14.40
C SER A 311 -20.33 26.73 13.96
N THR A 312 -20.92 27.67 14.67
CA THR A 312 -22.27 28.18 14.38
C THR A 312 -22.43 28.71 12.94
N PRO A 313 -21.44 29.39 12.32
CA PRO A 313 -21.56 29.84 10.95
C PRO A 313 -21.70 28.70 9.91
N MET A 314 -21.30 27.47 10.27
CA MET A 314 -21.44 26.29 9.38
C MET A 314 -22.86 25.74 9.38
N LEU A 315 -23.69 26.10 10.40
CA LEU A 315 -25.02 25.55 10.56
C LEU A 315 -26.00 26.15 9.57
N ASN A 316 -26.25 25.44 8.50
CA ASN A 316 -27.38 25.66 7.59
C ASN A 316 -28.15 24.34 7.40
N ASP A 317 -29.31 24.43 6.75
CA ASP A 317 -30.16 23.23 6.55
C ASP A 317 -29.50 22.13 5.72
N GLU A 318 -28.70 22.52 4.77
CA GLU A 318 -27.96 21.56 3.93
C GLU A 318 -26.87 20.82 4.72
N PHE A 319 -26.06 21.58 5.46
CA PHE A 319 -25.04 21.01 6.36
C PHE A 319 -25.68 20.05 7.38
N ARG A 320 -26.80 20.46 7.99
CA ARG A 320 -27.50 19.60 8.95
C ARG A 320 -28.00 18.31 8.33
N LYS A 321 -28.57 18.35 7.11
CA LYS A 321 -29.01 17.14 6.38
C LYS A 321 -27.84 16.21 6.07
N ASN A 322 -26.73 16.76 5.58
CA ASN A 322 -25.53 16.00 5.24
C ASN A 322 -24.90 15.36 6.49
N LEU A 323 -24.76 16.10 7.59
CA LEU A 323 -24.24 15.58 8.85
C LEU A 323 -25.11 14.43 9.40
N VAL A 324 -26.43 14.59 9.40
CA VAL A 324 -27.35 13.53 9.86
C VAL A 324 -27.27 12.29 8.96
N LYS A 325 -27.18 12.48 7.65
CA LYS A 325 -27.02 11.38 6.69
C LYS A 325 -25.71 10.63 6.96
N MET A 326 -24.59 11.33 7.09
CA MET A 326 -23.28 10.77 7.38
C MET A 326 -23.27 9.96 8.69
N ILE A 327 -23.79 10.52 9.78
CA ILE A 327 -23.89 9.82 11.08
C ILE A 327 -24.77 8.56 10.97
N LYS A 328 -25.88 8.62 10.22
CA LYS A 328 -26.76 7.45 10.01
C LYS A 328 -26.12 6.36 9.14
N SER A 329 -25.31 6.74 8.16
CA SER A 329 -24.59 5.79 7.30
C SER A 329 -23.44 5.09 8.03
N ASN A 330 -22.87 5.74 9.05
CA ASN A 330 -21.73 5.24 9.81
C ASN A 330 -22.15 4.81 11.24
N LYS A 331 -23.20 4.00 11.38
CA LYS A 331 -23.63 3.48 12.68
C LYS A 331 -22.58 2.52 13.26
N GLY A 332 -22.33 2.65 14.57
CA GLY A 332 -21.39 1.80 15.31
C GLY A 332 -21.65 1.84 16.80
N ASN A 333 -20.62 1.53 17.59
CA ASN A 333 -20.72 1.40 19.04
C ASN A 333 -20.00 2.51 19.83
N VAL A 334 -19.39 3.48 19.12
CA VAL A 334 -18.63 4.55 19.77
C VAL A 334 -19.57 5.71 20.10
N PRO A 335 -19.70 6.12 21.38
CA PRO A 335 -20.50 7.29 21.78
C PRO A 335 -20.02 8.56 21.07
N LEU A 336 -20.98 9.34 20.54
CA LEU A 336 -20.72 10.58 19.85
C LEU A 336 -21.07 11.78 20.73
N THR A 337 -20.11 12.66 20.93
CA THR A 337 -20.29 13.98 21.55
C THR A 337 -20.15 15.05 20.49
N MET A 338 -21.05 16.02 20.49
CA MET A 338 -21.00 17.17 19.58
C MET A 338 -20.76 18.44 20.36
N TYR A 339 -19.80 19.21 19.93
CA TYR A 339 -19.52 20.53 20.43
C TYR A 339 -19.95 21.57 19.40
N LEU A 340 -20.85 22.48 19.83
CA LEU A 340 -21.21 23.65 19.07
C LEU A 340 -20.49 24.86 19.66
N TYR A 341 -19.76 25.62 18.85
CA TYR A 341 -19.01 26.77 19.31
C TYR A 341 -19.24 27.99 18.44
N GLU A 342 -19.26 29.16 19.08
CA GLU A 342 -19.33 30.45 18.43
C GLU A 342 -17.96 31.15 18.51
N PRO A 343 -17.27 31.31 17.37
CA PRO A 343 -15.93 31.88 17.38
C PRO A 343 -15.84 33.30 17.94
N GLU A 344 -16.83 34.14 17.62
CA GLU A 344 -16.83 35.54 18.04
C GLU A 344 -17.16 35.71 19.54
N LYS A 345 -18.10 34.93 20.04
CA LYS A 345 -18.62 35.06 21.41
C LYS A 345 -17.93 34.15 22.42
N LYS A 346 -16.99 33.30 21.96
CA LYS A 346 -16.19 32.36 22.78
C LYS A 346 -16.99 31.44 23.69
N TRP A 347 -18.22 31.06 23.32
CA TRP A 347 -18.97 30.04 24.04
C TRP A 347 -18.93 28.69 23.30
N LYS A 348 -19.06 27.63 24.07
CA LYS A 348 -19.07 26.25 23.60
C LYS A 348 -20.16 25.47 24.34
N ILE A 349 -21.03 24.80 23.61
CA ILE A 349 -22.07 23.94 24.16
C ILE A 349 -21.76 22.50 23.80
N GLU A 350 -21.89 21.62 24.76
CA GLU A 350 -21.68 20.18 24.60
C GLU A 350 -23.03 19.46 24.48
N PHE A 351 -23.15 18.61 23.47
CA PHE A 351 -24.32 17.76 23.25
C PHE A 351 -23.87 16.31 23.21
N LEU A 352 -24.29 15.51 24.16
CA LEU A 352 -24.12 14.07 24.11
C LEU A 352 -25.22 13.44 23.26
N SER A 353 -24.86 12.73 22.21
CA SER A 353 -25.83 12.02 21.39
C SER A 353 -26.38 10.80 22.13
N ARG A 354 -27.65 10.81 22.48
CA ARG A 354 -28.33 9.67 23.12
C ARG A 354 -28.80 8.62 22.12
N LYS A 355 -28.97 8.99 20.84
CA LYS A 355 -29.54 8.12 19.79
C LYS A 355 -28.52 7.57 18.82
N PHE A 356 -27.40 8.25 18.66
CA PHE A 356 -26.44 7.91 17.63
C PHE A 356 -25.09 7.57 18.27
N GLN A 357 -24.63 6.38 17.94
CA GLN A 357 -23.25 5.95 18.13
C GLN A 357 -22.66 5.75 16.74
N VAL A 358 -21.36 5.96 16.57
CA VAL A 358 -20.69 5.93 15.28
C VAL A 358 -19.65 4.82 15.21
N ALA A 359 -19.46 4.30 14.01
CA ALA A 359 -18.27 3.52 13.65
C ALA A 359 -17.22 4.53 13.17
N VAL A 360 -16.09 4.58 13.86
CA VAL A 360 -14.97 5.46 13.47
C VAL A 360 -14.15 4.72 12.41
N THR A 361 -14.55 4.88 11.16
CA THR A 361 -13.94 4.24 9.98
C THR A 361 -13.22 5.28 9.13
N ALA A 362 -12.27 4.87 8.27
CA ALA A 362 -11.58 5.78 7.36
C ALA A 362 -12.56 6.61 6.51
N PRO A 363 -13.60 6.04 5.85
CA PRO A 363 -14.58 6.82 5.10
C PRO A 363 -15.34 7.85 5.96
N PHE A 364 -15.61 7.53 7.22
CA PHE A 364 -16.25 8.48 8.15
C PHE A 364 -15.34 9.67 8.46
N ILE A 365 -14.06 9.42 8.67
CA ILE A 365 -13.06 10.47 8.93
C ILE A 365 -12.87 11.35 7.70
N GLU A 366 -12.70 10.76 6.52
CA GLU A 366 -12.56 11.47 5.24
C GLU A 366 -13.77 12.40 4.98
N GLU A 367 -14.98 11.94 5.30
CA GLU A 367 -16.20 12.74 5.13
C GLU A 367 -16.24 13.92 6.11
N LEU A 368 -15.80 13.74 7.37
CA LEU A 368 -15.64 14.83 8.35
C LEU A 368 -14.62 15.86 7.86
N GLU A 369 -13.48 15.42 7.34
CA GLU A 369 -12.43 16.29 6.81
C GLU A 369 -12.91 17.06 5.58
N ARG A 370 -13.63 16.40 4.66
CA ARG A 370 -14.27 17.06 3.51
C ARG A 370 -15.26 18.13 3.94
N MET A 371 -16.02 17.88 5.01
CA MET A 371 -16.93 18.85 5.60
C MET A 371 -16.22 19.89 6.48
N LYS A 372 -14.88 19.81 6.63
CA LYS A 372 -14.06 20.69 7.50
C LYS A 372 -14.51 20.68 8.96
N ILE A 373 -15.01 19.54 9.44
CA ILE A 373 -15.42 19.34 10.83
C ILE A 373 -14.22 18.89 11.64
N GLN A 374 -13.88 19.62 12.68
CA GLN A 374 -12.84 19.21 13.63
C GLN A 374 -13.37 18.07 14.49
N TYR A 375 -12.53 17.07 14.73
CA TYR A 375 -12.86 15.93 15.57
C TYR A 375 -11.76 15.64 16.60
N SER A 376 -12.11 14.95 17.66
CA SER A 376 -11.15 14.39 18.61
C SER A 376 -11.61 13.03 19.15
N VAL A 377 -10.63 12.23 19.56
CA VAL A 377 -10.84 10.86 20.05
C VAL A 377 -10.62 10.83 21.54
N ILE A 378 -11.57 10.25 22.26
CA ILE A 378 -11.44 9.96 23.69
C ILE A 378 -10.95 8.52 23.79
N LYS A 379 -9.70 8.34 24.22
CA LYS A 379 -9.07 7.02 24.39
C LYS A 379 -9.54 6.37 25.69
N LYS A 380 -9.56 5.04 25.72
CA LYS A 380 -9.81 4.24 26.95
C LYS A 380 -8.68 4.37 27.94
#